data_deff62ca969584bad4942435c5be76a0
#
_entry.id   deff62ca969584bad4942435c5be76a0
#
_cell.length_a   1.000
_cell.length_b   1.000
_cell.length_c   1.000
_cell.angle_alpha   90.00
_cell.angle_beta   90.00
_cell.angle_gamma   90.00
#
_symmetry.space_group_name_H-M   'P 1'
#
loop_
_entity.id
_entity.type
_entity.pdbx_description
1 polymer ?
#
loop_
_entity_poly.entity_id
_entity_poly.type
_entity_poly.pdbx_seq_one_letter_code
_entity_poly.pdbx_strand_id
1 'polypeptide(L)'
;MTVWRIEYSDRARRQLRKLDKPIRERIREFIKSIPQLENPRSKGDPLSGPLGEFWRYRVGDYRVVCDIQDNVLTVEVVKIGHRGDVYRGW
;
A
#
# COMPACT_ATOMS: atom_id res chain seq x y z
N MET A 1 -3.58 -4.04 20.92
CA MET A 1 -3.53 -2.64 20.46
C MET A 1 -2.41 -2.48 19.44
N THR A 2 -2.71 -1.86 18.31
CA THR A 2 -1.67 -1.64 17.30
C THR A 2 -0.91 -0.35 17.55
N VAL A 3 0.39 -0.36 17.24
CA VAL A 3 1.22 0.85 17.30
C VAL A 3 1.55 1.39 15.91
N TRP A 4 1.19 0.66 14.87
CA TRP A 4 1.47 1.07 13.49
C TRP A 4 0.46 2.10 13.02
N ARG A 5 0.94 3.07 12.24
CA ARG A 5 0.09 4.11 11.64
C ARG A 5 0.11 3.95 10.13
N ILE A 6 -0.97 4.40 9.49
CA ILE A 6 -1.05 4.48 8.04
C ILE A 6 -0.99 5.94 7.63
N GLU A 7 -0.15 6.24 6.66
CA GLU A 7 -0.12 7.53 6.01
C GLU A 7 -0.22 7.33 4.51
N TYR A 8 -0.71 8.33 3.79
CA TYR A 8 -0.85 8.27 2.35
C TYR A 8 -0.04 9.39 1.72
N SER A 9 0.73 9.07 0.67
CA SER A 9 1.32 10.10 -0.15
C SER A 9 0.21 10.84 -0.91
N ASP A 10 0.51 12.04 -1.40
CA ASP A 10 -0.46 12.79 -2.20
C ASP A 10 -0.84 12.02 -3.46
N ARG A 11 0.14 11.37 -4.09
CA ARG A 11 -0.10 10.53 -5.26
C ARG A 11 -1.07 9.40 -4.95
N ALA A 12 -0.82 8.66 -3.88
CA ALA A 12 -1.67 7.52 -3.51
C ALA A 12 -3.09 7.98 -3.19
N ARG A 13 -3.21 9.11 -2.51
CA ARG A 13 -4.53 9.67 -2.18
C ARG A 13 -5.32 10.02 -3.43
N ARG A 14 -4.66 10.64 -4.41
CA ARG A 14 -5.32 10.98 -5.68
C ARG A 14 -5.69 9.72 -6.46
N GLN A 15 -4.82 8.72 -6.48
CA GLN A 15 -5.09 7.48 -7.17
C GLN A 15 -6.28 6.76 -6.57
N LEU A 16 -6.36 6.70 -5.25
CA LEU A 16 -7.47 6.06 -4.56
C LEU A 16 -8.80 6.75 -4.89
N ARG A 17 -8.82 8.08 -4.91
CA ARG A 17 -10.04 8.82 -5.23
C ARG A 17 -10.55 8.58 -6.64
N LYS A 18 -9.68 8.25 -7.58
CA LYS A 18 -10.06 8.03 -8.98
C LYS A 18 -10.61 6.64 -9.26
N LEU A 19 -10.52 5.74 -8.30
CA LEU A 19 -11.00 4.38 -8.49
C LEU A 19 -12.53 4.33 -8.35
N ASP A 20 -13.15 3.37 -9.05
CA ASP A 20 -14.56 3.10 -8.88
C ASP A 20 -14.86 2.74 -7.43
N LYS A 21 -16.04 3.11 -6.96
CA LYS A 21 -16.38 2.98 -5.55
C LYS A 21 -16.16 1.57 -4.99
N PRO A 22 -16.61 0.47 -5.63
CA PRO A 22 -16.40 -0.86 -5.06
C PRO A 22 -14.93 -1.21 -4.88
N ILE A 23 -14.09 -0.85 -5.86
CA ILE A 23 -12.66 -1.12 -5.81
C ILE A 23 -12.01 -0.24 -4.74
N ARG A 24 -12.37 1.04 -4.70
CA ARG A 24 -11.85 1.98 -3.72
C ARG A 24 -12.14 1.52 -2.30
N GLU A 25 -13.36 1.07 -2.03
CA GLU A 25 -13.76 0.60 -0.71
C GLU A 25 -12.99 -0.66 -0.32
N ARG A 26 -12.82 -1.58 -1.26
CA ARG A 26 -12.08 -2.82 -1.02
C ARG A 26 -10.62 -2.53 -0.66
N ILE A 27 -9.99 -1.62 -1.40
CA ILE A 27 -8.60 -1.25 -1.13
C ILE A 27 -8.48 -0.53 0.21
N ARG A 28 -9.41 0.39 0.48
CA ARG A 28 -9.42 1.12 1.74
C ARG A 28 -9.56 0.19 2.94
N GLU A 29 -10.47 -0.79 2.85
CA GLU A 29 -10.65 -1.77 3.92
C GLU A 29 -9.39 -2.60 4.13
N PHE A 30 -8.73 -3.00 3.04
CA PHE A 30 -7.48 -3.73 3.16
C PHE A 30 -6.43 -2.90 3.88
N ILE A 31 -6.26 -1.64 3.48
CA ILE A 31 -5.26 -0.75 4.08
C ILE A 31 -5.53 -0.56 5.56
N LYS A 32 -6.80 -0.43 5.96
CA LYS A 32 -7.16 -0.32 7.37
C LYS A 32 -6.78 -1.56 8.16
N SER A 33 -6.69 -2.72 7.50
CA SER A 33 -6.34 -3.96 8.18
C SER A 33 -4.85 -4.09 8.44
N ILE A 34 -4.00 -3.33 7.75
CA ILE A 34 -2.54 -3.47 7.90
C ILE A 34 -2.07 -3.21 9.33
N PRO A 35 -2.52 -2.15 10.02
CA PRO A 35 -2.10 -1.92 11.40
C PRO A 35 -2.55 -3.02 12.37
N GLN A 36 -3.52 -3.84 11.97
CA GLN A 36 -4.00 -4.94 12.80
C GLN A 36 -3.08 -6.16 12.70
N LEU A 37 -2.20 -6.19 11.70
CA LEU A 37 -1.23 -7.27 11.56
C LEU A 37 -0.16 -7.13 12.64
N GLU A 38 0.31 -8.26 13.15
CA GLU A 38 1.41 -8.26 14.11
C GLU A 38 2.65 -7.63 13.49
N ASN A 39 2.86 -7.90 12.20
CA ASN A 39 3.96 -7.34 11.44
C ASN A 39 3.42 -6.97 10.05
N PRO A 40 3.59 -5.71 9.60
CA PRO A 40 3.14 -5.31 8.26
C PRO A 40 3.71 -6.18 7.14
N ARG A 41 4.87 -6.81 7.37
CA ARG A 41 5.50 -7.68 6.39
C ARG A 41 5.00 -9.12 6.43
N SER A 42 4.01 -9.42 7.27
CA SER A 42 3.44 -10.77 7.31
C SER A 42 2.56 -11.07 6.09
N LYS A 43 2.16 -10.04 5.35
CA LYS A 43 1.48 -10.17 4.06
C LYS A 43 2.23 -9.38 3.02
N GLY A 44 2.02 -9.72 1.75
CA GLY A 44 2.66 -9.01 0.67
C GLY A 44 4.07 -9.50 0.38
N ASP A 45 4.77 -8.75 -0.44
CA ASP A 45 6.11 -9.08 -0.92
C ASP A 45 6.96 -7.83 -1.07
N PRO A 46 8.30 -7.96 -0.99
CA PRO A 46 9.16 -6.86 -1.38
C PRO A 46 9.17 -6.69 -2.90
N LEU A 47 9.37 -5.47 -3.37
CA LEU A 47 9.65 -5.25 -4.78
C LEU A 47 11.11 -5.62 -5.04
N SER A 48 11.46 -5.88 -6.30
CA SER A 48 12.82 -6.26 -6.67
C SER A 48 13.50 -5.14 -7.45
N GLY A 49 14.84 -5.26 -7.58
CA GLY A 49 15.64 -4.30 -8.34
C GLY A 49 15.70 -2.95 -7.67
N PRO A 50 15.72 -1.86 -8.44
CA PRO A 50 15.87 -0.51 -7.89
C PRO A 50 14.79 -0.09 -6.90
N LEU A 51 13.64 -0.77 -6.91
CA LEU A 51 12.51 -0.47 -6.01
C LEU A 51 12.46 -1.40 -4.81
N GLY A 52 13.53 -2.14 -4.55
CA GLY A 52 13.55 -3.19 -3.52
C GLY A 52 13.30 -2.72 -2.10
N GLU A 53 13.38 -1.40 -1.84
CA GLU A 53 13.08 -0.86 -0.52
C GLU A 53 11.59 -0.73 -0.25
N PHE A 54 10.74 -0.89 -1.28
CA PHE A 54 9.31 -0.78 -1.14
C PHE A 54 8.67 -2.14 -0.95
N TRP A 55 7.47 -2.13 -0.39
CA TRP A 55 6.67 -3.33 -0.12
C TRP A 55 5.38 -3.28 -0.92
N ARG A 56 4.91 -4.43 -1.38
CA ARG A 56 3.70 -4.51 -2.21
C ARG A 56 2.67 -5.40 -1.56
N TYR A 57 1.43 -4.92 -1.54
CA TYR A 57 0.27 -5.74 -1.18
C TYR A 57 -0.60 -5.92 -2.42
N ARG A 58 -1.18 -7.11 -2.55
CA ARG A 58 -2.07 -7.44 -3.65
C ARG A 58 -3.51 -7.37 -3.16
N VAL A 59 -4.37 -6.60 -3.85
CA VAL A 59 -5.79 -6.49 -3.55
C VAL A 59 -6.51 -6.73 -4.88
N GLY A 60 -6.86 -8.00 -5.14
CA GLY A 60 -7.40 -8.39 -6.44
C GLY A 60 -6.41 -8.08 -7.55
N ASP A 61 -6.85 -7.37 -8.57
CA ASP A 61 -5.99 -6.95 -9.68
C ASP A 61 -5.24 -5.66 -9.39
N TYR A 62 -5.38 -5.12 -8.20
CA TYR A 62 -4.72 -3.88 -7.82
C TYR A 62 -3.54 -4.16 -6.91
N ARG A 63 -2.64 -3.19 -6.90
CA ARG A 63 -1.44 -3.26 -6.05
C ARG A 63 -1.36 -2.01 -5.21
N VAL A 64 -0.99 -2.18 -3.96
CA VAL A 64 -0.75 -1.09 -3.01
C VAL A 64 0.74 -1.14 -2.68
N VAL A 65 1.48 -0.12 -3.09
CA VAL A 65 2.92 -0.05 -2.85
C VAL A 65 3.17 0.87 -1.67
N CYS A 66 3.93 0.37 -0.70
CA CYS A 66 4.14 1.05 0.56
C CYS A 66 5.61 1.16 0.91
N ASP A 67 5.91 2.15 1.73
CA ASP A 67 7.19 2.30 2.40
C ASP A 67 6.95 1.97 3.88
N ILE A 68 7.53 0.89 4.36
CA ILE A 68 7.37 0.46 5.75
C ILE A 68 8.51 1.07 6.56
N GLN A 69 8.17 2.01 7.42
CA GLN A 69 9.13 2.80 8.19
C GLN A 69 9.15 2.31 9.63
N ASP A 70 10.05 1.37 9.92
CA ASP A 70 10.10 0.71 11.23
C ASP A 70 10.46 1.69 12.36
N ASN A 71 11.33 2.64 12.07
CA ASN A 71 11.80 3.57 13.10
C ASN A 71 10.70 4.52 13.61
N VAL A 72 9.64 4.71 12.85
CA VAL A 72 8.51 5.55 13.27
C VAL A 72 7.19 4.79 13.25
N LEU A 73 7.26 3.46 13.10
CA LEU A 73 6.10 2.56 13.12
C LEU A 73 4.98 3.04 12.21
N THR A 74 5.36 3.39 10.98
CA THR A 74 4.45 3.94 9.98
C THR A 74 4.54 3.14 8.69
N VAL A 75 3.39 2.88 8.09
CA VAL A 75 3.30 2.33 6.74
C VAL A 75 2.77 3.45 5.86
N GLU A 76 3.61 3.97 4.99
CA GLU A 76 3.20 5.03 4.05
C GLU A 76 2.78 4.38 2.74
N VAL A 77 1.51 4.60 2.35
CA VAL A 77 1.02 4.15 1.06
C VAL A 77 1.49 5.14 0.02
N VAL A 78 2.40 4.72 -0.85
CA VAL A 78 3.04 5.64 -1.79
C VAL A 78 2.44 5.58 -3.19
N LYS A 79 1.85 4.44 -3.57
CA LYS A 79 1.29 4.30 -4.91
C LYS A 79 0.22 3.21 -4.93
N ILE A 80 -0.86 3.45 -5.67
CA ILE A 80 -1.96 2.50 -5.84
C ILE A 80 -2.27 2.44 -7.34
N GLY A 81 -2.42 1.23 -7.87
CA GLY A 81 -2.79 1.10 -9.28
C GLY A 81 -3.06 -0.33 -9.67
N HIS A 82 -3.58 -0.50 -10.89
CA HIS A 82 -3.81 -1.80 -11.48
C HIS A 82 -2.47 -2.50 -11.70
N ARG A 83 -2.46 -3.83 -11.56
CA ARG A 83 -1.23 -4.63 -11.65
C ARG A 83 -0.40 -4.38 -12.89
N GLY A 84 -1.05 -4.01 -14.00
CA GLY A 84 -0.34 -3.74 -15.25
C GLY A 84 0.28 -2.36 -15.34
N ASP A 85 -0.12 -1.43 -14.46
CA ASP A 85 0.25 -0.03 -14.58
C ASP A 85 0.98 0.54 -13.37
N VAL A 86 0.84 -0.10 -12.21
CA VAL A 86 1.32 0.48 -10.94
C VAL A 86 2.83 0.75 -10.93
N TYR A 87 3.60 -0.01 -11.70
CA TYR A 87 5.05 0.14 -11.72
C TYR A 87 5.57 1.07 -12.80
N ARG A 88 4.68 1.68 -13.57
CA ARG A 88 5.07 2.64 -14.60
C ARG A 88 5.18 4.03 -13.99
N GLY A 89 6.07 4.82 -14.56
CA GLY A 89 6.15 6.23 -14.20
C GLY A 89 6.68 6.50 -12.80
N TRP A 90 7.58 5.66 -12.34
CA TRP A 90 8.29 5.98 -11.11
C TRP A 90 9.22 7.15 -11.36
#